data_9d12f14fcb0d649ad578df5e2ea8bcd0
#
_entry.id   9d12f14fcb0d649ad578df5e2ea8bcd0
#
_cell.length_a   1.000
_cell.length_b   1.000
_cell.length_c   1.000
_cell.angle_alpha   90.00
_cell.angle_beta   90.00
_cell.angle_gamma   90.00
#
_symmetry.space_group_name_H-M   'P 1'
#
loop_
_entity.id
_entity.type
_entity.pdbx_description
1 polymer ?
#
loop_
_entity_poly.entity_id
_entity_poly.type
_entity_poly.pdbx_seq_one_letter_code
_entity_poly.pdbx_strand_id
1 'polypeptide(L)'
;MPVLLAVGTQNKYYHLGKGIVVLMECSLRFSLAGPDGMTIKADDAKARLEVDSLSLVANDGTSHFFSLRDIVTTRSQDFRIEATMVNGQSLVLFKIGDKYEDLAKGINRSRNEQLIRDLLMQEPVRKQSVPGELRMGAHEEQKPLICKCEVRVYQSTVAIMPEKGEFIRLPLSNLAGVSVEKFSLTIRKEDGSFLTVGKLGRELEPLRKAIADGMAEQTLRIKALLKDLVPEADPINIENASRLIKEGKAVNLVLLDQLVPGSWMAMEKRLEGADLGPQYQLLTSLGIKEKTRVGIKRTRSEEGTTDYIWLFVPITSTSSGKAGNAIAFEASSEDDTGRATYFFRIAPREEFRRSGAEGESFADLDRILDRTNAALEAINFRREPIYLEEGKLYTPEYSRYRYAMMKVPELRDLRARFIGRVIHSDPLQWATDVSDLLSFNVSAKDDDQRWAKKEGEPNE
;
A
#
# COMPACT_ATOMS: atom_id res chain seq x y z
N MET A 1 -9.36 20.95 10.09
CA MET A 1 -10.77 20.53 10.07
C MET A 1 -10.97 19.34 10.99
N PRO A 2 -11.99 19.30 11.85
CA PRO A 2 -12.21 18.16 12.73
C PRO A 2 -12.73 16.96 11.94
N VAL A 3 -12.11 15.80 12.15
CA VAL A 3 -12.53 14.52 11.57
C VAL A 3 -13.73 14.00 12.35
N LEU A 4 -14.84 13.76 11.67
CA LEU A 4 -16.06 13.20 12.24
C LEU A 4 -16.00 11.66 12.15
N LEU A 5 -16.02 10.98 13.30
CA LEU A 5 -16.14 9.53 13.41
C LEU A 5 -17.60 9.15 13.73
N ALA A 6 -18.25 8.38 12.86
CA ALA A 6 -19.56 7.80 13.12
C ALA A 6 -19.39 6.46 13.87
N VAL A 7 -19.86 6.38 15.09
CA VAL A 7 -19.86 5.16 15.93
C VAL A 7 -21.28 4.77 16.25
N GLY A 8 -21.73 3.60 15.75
CA GLY A 8 -22.98 2.94 16.16
C GLY A 8 -24.21 3.30 15.34
N THR A 9 -25.27 2.51 15.48
CA THR A 9 -26.58 2.58 14.83
C THR A 9 -27.43 3.82 15.18
N GLN A 10 -26.90 4.70 16.02
CA GLN A 10 -27.39 6.06 16.21
C GLN A 10 -26.25 6.99 15.78
N ASN A 11 -26.51 7.86 14.80
CA ASN A 11 -25.61 8.90 14.28
C ASN A 11 -25.18 9.88 15.40
N LYS A 12 -24.26 9.46 16.27
CA LYS A 12 -23.56 10.39 17.17
C LYS A 12 -22.24 10.74 16.52
N TYR A 13 -22.15 11.92 15.98
CA TYR A 13 -20.91 12.54 15.51
C TYR A 13 -20.13 13.05 16.72
N TYR A 14 -18.90 12.62 16.88
CA TYR A 14 -18.01 13.11 17.93
C TYR A 14 -17.04 14.12 17.31
N HIS A 15 -17.09 15.35 17.81
CA HIS A 15 -16.05 16.34 17.55
C HIS A 15 -14.77 15.94 18.28
N LEU A 16 -13.68 15.70 17.56
CA LEU A 16 -12.35 15.55 18.12
C LEU A 16 -11.82 16.92 18.64
N GLY A 17 -12.37 17.38 19.75
CA GLY A 17 -11.65 18.28 20.63
C GLY A 17 -10.53 17.49 21.36
N LYS A 18 -9.55 18.15 21.95
CA LYS A 18 -8.37 17.59 22.62
C LYS A 18 -8.61 16.59 23.78
N GLY A 19 -9.67 15.79 23.77
CA GLY A 19 -10.05 14.83 24.79
C GLY A 19 -9.96 13.38 24.26
N ILE A 20 -9.56 12.45 25.15
CA ILE A 20 -9.57 11.00 24.92
C ILE A 20 -11.02 10.56 24.73
N VAL A 21 -11.34 9.97 23.57
CA VAL A 21 -12.67 9.43 23.28
C VAL A 21 -12.70 7.96 23.67
N VAL A 22 -13.36 7.67 24.79
CA VAL A 22 -13.59 6.31 25.26
C VAL A 22 -14.79 5.72 24.52
N LEU A 23 -14.57 4.60 23.84
CA LEU A 23 -15.60 3.88 23.09
C LEU A 23 -16.36 2.89 23.97
N MET A 24 -15.63 2.26 24.91
CA MET A 24 -16.18 1.21 25.76
C MET A 24 -15.32 1.00 26.99
N GLU A 25 -15.97 0.62 28.10
CA GLU A 25 -15.33 0.14 29.33
C GLU A 25 -15.97 -1.17 29.79
N CYS A 26 -15.16 -2.11 30.29
CA CYS A 26 -15.63 -3.35 30.90
C CYS A 26 -14.62 -3.91 31.89
N SER A 27 -15.07 -4.78 32.78
CA SER A 27 -14.21 -5.59 33.63
C SER A 27 -13.91 -6.90 32.94
N LEU A 28 -12.68 -7.37 33.06
CA LEU A 28 -12.21 -8.61 32.44
C LEU A 28 -11.01 -9.16 33.20
N ARG A 29 -10.57 -10.34 32.82
CA ARG A 29 -9.26 -10.87 33.17
C ARG A 29 -8.36 -10.91 31.96
N PHE A 30 -7.07 -10.62 32.14
CA PHE A 30 -6.09 -10.65 31.06
C PHE A 30 -4.89 -11.52 31.43
N SER A 31 -4.19 -11.99 30.41
CA SER A 31 -2.86 -12.59 30.48
C SER A 31 -1.99 -11.97 29.39
N LEU A 32 -0.86 -11.44 29.80
CA LEU A 32 0.18 -10.92 28.92
C LEU A 32 1.37 -11.86 28.96
N ALA A 33 1.77 -12.37 27.81
CA ALA A 33 2.95 -13.23 27.66
C ALA A 33 4.02 -12.56 26.80
N GLY A 34 5.28 -12.88 27.07
CA GLY A 34 6.43 -12.45 26.28
C GLY A 34 6.54 -13.21 24.94
N PRO A 35 7.51 -12.83 24.09
CA PRO A 35 7.78 -13.53 22.82
C PRO A 35 8.17 -14.99 23.01
N ASP A 36 8.70 -15.33 24.16
CA ASP A 36 9.07 -16.69 24.61
C ASP A 36 7.86 -17.52 25.10
N GLY A 37 6.66 -16.93 25.14
CA GLY A 37 5.45 -17.53 25.64
C GLY A 37 5.34 -17.52 27.19
N MET A 38 6.32 -17.00 27.90
CA MET A 38 6.24 -16.89 29.36
C MET A 38 5.27 -15.79 29.79
N THR A 39 4.41 -16.10 30.75
CA THR A 39 3.47 -15.12 31.29
C THR A 39 4.21 -14.03 32.06
N ILE A 40 4.11 -12.80 31.56
CA ILE A 40 4.66 -11.59 32.23
C ILE A 40 3.72 -11.14 33.34
N LYS A 41 2.40 -11.09 33.04
CA LYS A 41 1.37 -10.63 33.98
C LYS A 41 0.05 -11.32 33.66
N ALA A 42 -0.68 -11.68 34.71
CA ALA A 42 -2.07 -12.11 34.59
C ALA A 42 -2.86 -11.58 35.79
N ASP A 43 -3.94 -10.84 35.54
CA ASP A 43 -4.73 -10.21 36.59
C ASP A 43 -6.16 -9.92 36.12
N ASP A 44 -7.04 -9.58 37.06
CA ASP A 44 -8.31 -8.93 36.76
C ASP A 44 -8.07 -7.44 36.54
N ALA A 45 -8.76 -6.85 35.56
CA ALA A 45 -8.54 -5.46 35.16
C ALA A 45 -9.83 -4.77 34.72
N LYS A 46 -9.83 -3.44 34.79
CA LYS A 46 -10.76 -2.60 34.03
C LYS A 46 -10.13 -2.28 32.69
N ALA A 47 -10.80 -2.71 31.62
CA ALA A 47 -10.41 -2.41 30.25
C ALA A 47 -11.15 -1.18 29.75
N ARG A 48 -10.40 -0.30 29.08
CA ARG A 48 -10.93 0.87 28.39
C ARG A 48 -10.46 0.81 26.93
N LEU A 49 -11.40 0.70 26.02
CA LEU A 49 -11.17 0.79 24.59
C LEU A 49 -11.36 2.23 24.14
N GLU A 50 -10.35 2.77 23.50
CA GLU A 50 -10.31 4.09 22.90
C GLU A 50 -10.23 3.97 21.37
N VAL A 51 -10.17 5.10 20.67
CA VAL A 51 -10.14 5.11 19.20
C VAL A 51 -8.90 4.42 18.63
N ASP A 52 -7.76 4.51 19.32
CA ASP A 52 -6.45 4.06 18.85
C ASP A 52 -5.72 3.14 19.84
N SER A 53 -6.33 2.87 20.98
CA SER A 53 -5.67 2.13 22.06
C SER A 53 -6.64 1.29 22.91
N LEU A 54 -6.05 0.32 23.58
CA LEU A 54 -6.67 -0.46 24.65
C LEU A 54 -5.82 -0.28 25.91
N SER A 55 -6.42 0.24 26.95
CA SER A 55 -5.77 0.36 28.26
C SER A 55 -6.40 -0.64 29.25
N LEU A 56 -5.56 -1.26 30.08
CA LEU A 56 -5.95 -2.19 31.14
C LEU A 56 -5.39 -1.66 32.46
N VAL A 57 -6.27 -1.41 33.41
CA VAL A 57 -5.91 -1.05 34.77
C VAL A 57 -6.13 -2.27 35.67
N ALA A 58 -5.04 -2.90 36.08
CA ALA A 58 -5.08 -4.09 36.95
C ALA A 58 -5.49 -3.73 38.38
N ASN A 59 -5.91 -4.73 39.16
CA ASN A 59 -6.37 -4.51 40.55
C ASN A 59 -5.27 -3.97 41.48
N ASP A 60 -4.00 -4.22 41.14
CA ASP A 60 -2.85 -3.67 41.87
C ASP A 60 -2.54 -2.20 41.50
N GLY A 61 -3.36 -1.59 40.63
CA GLY A 61 -3.16 -0.22 40.12
C GLY A 61 -2.20 -0.10 38.95
N THR A 62 -1.58 -1.19 38.50
CA THR A 62 -0.70 -1.17 37.34
C THR A 62 -1.51 -0.94 36.08
N SER A 63 -1.05 -0.01 35.24
CA SER A 63 -1.69 0.29 33.95
C SER A 63 -0.87 -0.26 32.80
N HIS A 64 -1.52 -0.97 31.89
CA HIS A 64 -0.95 -1.47 30.65
C HIS A 64 -1.63 -0.76 29.47
N PHE A 65 -0.85 -0.26 28.54
CA PHE A 65 -1.32 0.46 27.36
C PHE A 65 -0.91 -0.27 26.09
N PHE A 66 -1.87 -0.54 25.22
CA PHE A 66 -1.67 -1.24 23.95
C PHE A 66 -2.19 -0.37 22.80
N SER A 67 -1.29 0.10 21.94
CA SER A 67 -1.69 0.75 20.69
C SER A 67 -2.33 -0.29 19.76
N LEU A 68 -3.49 0.02 19.19
CA LEU A 68 -4.14 -0.87 18.23
C LEU A 68 -3.33 -1.04 16.94
N ARG A 69 -2.41 -0.10 16.64
CA ARG A 69 -1.44 -0.24 15.54
C ARG A 69 -0.39 -1.31 15.79
N ASP A 70 -0.13 -1.64 17.05
CA ASP A 70 0.86 -2.65 17.43
C ASP A 70 0.29 -4.07 17.39
N ILE A 71 -1.01 -4.21 17.21
CA ILE A 71 -1.66 -5.50 17.10
C ILE A 71 -1.49 -6.06 15.69
N VAL A 72 -0.72 -7.12 15.54
CA VAL A 72 -0.49 -7.83 14.27
C VAL A 72 -1.72 -8.64 13.88
N THR A 73 -2.23 -9.46 14.81
CA THR A 73 -3.41 -10.32 14.59
C THR A 73 -4.34 -10.26 15.77
N THR A 74 -5.63 -10.45 15.50
CA THR A 74 -6.64 -10.66 16.53
C THR A 74 -7.41 -11.93 16.22
N ARG A 75 -7.69 -12.72 17.24
CA ARG A 75 -8.57 -13.90 17.17
C ARG A 75 -9.58 -13.85 18.30
N SER A 76 -10.84 -13.98 17.96
CA SER A 76 -11.93 -13.99 18.93
C SER A 76 -12.67 -15.32 18.84
N GLN A 77 -12.48 -16.19 19.83
CA GLN A 77 -13.04 -17.53 19.90
C GLN A 77 -13.21 -17.94 21.36
N ASP A 78 -14.21 -18.76 21.66
CA ASP A 78 -14.43 -19.37 22.98
C ASP A 78 -14.43 -18.33 24.13
N PHE A 79 -15.11 -17.20 23.91
CA PHE A 79 -15.19 -16.08 24.86
C PHE A 79 -13.82 -15.50 25.26
N ARG A 80 -12.81 -15.65 24.39
CA ARG A 80 -11.48 -15.06 24.52
C ARG A 80 -11.17 -14.19 23.34
N ILE A 81 -10.43 -13.11 23.58
CA ILE A 81 -9.86 -12.28 22.54
C ILE A 81 -8.34 -12.38 22.69
N GLU A 82 -7.69 -12.91 21.68
CA GLU A 82 -6.24 -13.06 21.60
C GLU A 82 -5.70 -12.01 20.65
N ALA A 83 -4.69 -11.27 21.06
CA ALA A 83 -4.00 -10.28 20.24
C ALA A 83 -2.51 -10.55 20.30
N THR A 84 -1.87 -10.69 19.12
CA THR A 84 -0.41 -10.76 18.99
C THR A 84 0.12 -9.39 18.64
N MET A 85 1.14 -8.93 19.37
CA MET A 85 1.77 -7.64 19.18
C MET A 85 3.00 -7.73 18.27
N VAL A 86 3.41 -6.61 17.69
CA VAL A 86 4.60 -6.47 16.84
C VAL A 86 5.87 -6.95 17.54
N ASN A 87 6.00 -6.66 18.83
CA ASN A 87 7.14 -7.07 19.65
C ASN A 87 7.11 -8.56 20.05
N GLY A 88 6.20 -9.34 19.48
CA GLY A 88 6.04 -10.76 19.78
C GLY A 88 5.26 -11.08 21.05
N GLN A 89 4.86 -10.08 21.82
CA GLN A 89 4.01 -10.30 23.00
C GLN A 89 2.61 -10.80 22.59
N SER A 90 2.00 -11.59 23.44
CA SER A 90 0.62 -12.07 23.29
C SER A 90 -0.24 -11.57 24.45
N LEU A 91 -1.37 -10.95 24.11
CA LEU A 91 -2.38 -10.51 25.06
C LEU A 91 -3.64 -11.36 24.89
N VAL A 92 -4.08 -12.00 25.97
CA VAL A 92 -5.34 -12.76 26.00
C VAL A 92 -6.30 -12.09 26.98
N LEU A 93 -7.48 -11.72 26.49
CA LEU A 93 -8.57 -11.15 27.29
C LEU A 93 -9.66 -12.21 27.47
N PHE A 94 -10.10 -12.42 28.67
CA PHE A 94 -11.12 -13.43 29.01
C PHE A 94 -11.93 -13.04 30.25
N LYS A 95 -12.99 -13.78 30.58
CA LYS A 95 -13.95 -13.42 31.62
C LYS A 95 -14.59 -12.03 31.41
N ILE A 96 -14.88 -11.71 30.15
CA ILE A 96 -15.42 -10.39 29.75
C ILE A 96 -16.93 -10.28 30.01
N GLY A 97 -17.59 -11.41 30.14
CA GLY A 97 -19.05 -11.48 30.37
C GLY A 97 -19.86 -11.07 29.14
N ASP A 98 -20.94 -10.37 29.36
CA ASP A 98 -21.90 -9.88 28.32
C ASP A 98 -21.27 -8.91 27.33
N LYS A 99 -20.17 -8.28 27.68
CA LYS A 99 -19.45 -7.32 26.86
C LYS A 99 -18.48 -7.94 25.83
N TYR A 100 -18.37 -9.28 25.79
CA TYR A 100 -17.40 -9.98 24.93
C TYR A 100 -17.53 -9.62 23.44
N GLU A 101 -18.75 -9.75 22.89
CA GLU A 101 -19.00 -9.48 21.48
C GLU A 101 -18.76 -7.99 21.14
N ASP A 102 -19.18 -7.08 22.03
CA ASP A 102 -19.02 -5.65 21.82
C ASP A 102 -17.54 -5.25 21.86
N LEU A 103 -16.76 -5.81 22.80
CA LEU A 103 -15.32 -5.53 22.90
C LEU A 103 -14.55 -6.09 21.68
N ALA A 104 -14.85 -7.33 21.28
CA ALA A 104 -14.22 -7.94 20.12
C ALA A 104 -14.48 -7.14 18.83
N LYS A 105 -15.74 -6.75 18.60
CA LYS A 105 -16.14 -5.91 17.47
C LYS A 105 -15.54 -4.52 17.56
N GLY A 106 -15.51 -3.92 18.75
CA GLY A 106 -14.92 -2.61 19.00
C GLY A 106 -13.43 -2.57 18.65
N ILE A 107 -12.65 -3.54 19.16
CA ILE A 107 -11.21 -3.67 18.85
C ILE A 107 -10.99 -3.82 17.34
N ASN A 108 -11.73 -4.75 16.70
CA ASN A 108 -11.60 -5.00 15.27
C ASN A 108 -11.95 -3.74 14.44
N ARG A 109 -13.05 -3.08 14.79
CA ARG A 109 -13.48 -1.85 14.10
C ARG A 109 -12.45 -0.72 14.25
N SER A 110 -12.02 -0.43 15.47
CA SER A 110 -11.06 0.64 15.74
C SER A 110 -9.75 0.39 15.01
N ARG A 111 -9.30 -0.87 15.00
CA ARG A 111 -8.11 -1.29 14.26
C ARG A 111 -8.28 -1.10 12.74
N ASN A 112 -9.41 -1.52 12.16
CA ASN A 112 -9.68 -1.34 10.74
C ASN A 112 -9.79 0.14 10.35
N GLU A 113 -10.37 1.00 11.20
CA GLU A 113 -10.42 2.45 10.98
C GLU A 113 -9.02 3.08 10.96
N GLN A 114 -8.12 2.62 11.81
CA GLN A 114 -6.73 3.08 11.78
C GLN A 114 -6.01 2.64 10.50
N LEU A 115 -6.24 1.39 10.06
CA LEU A 115 -5.71 0.88 8.82
C LEU A 115 -6.11 1.70 7.61
N ILE A 116 -7.41 1.99 7.51
CA ILE A 116 -7.94 2.82 6.43
C ILE A 116 -7.24 4.17 6.46
N ARG A 117 -7.11 4.79 7.62
CA ARG A 117 -6.47 6.08 7.78
C ARG A 117 -5.01 6.06 7.37
N ASP A 118 -4.28 5.01 7.78
CA ASP A 118 -2.86 4.88 7.50
C ASP A 118 -2.57 4.52 6.03
N LEU A 119 -3.38 3.63 5.41
CA LEU A 119 -3.17 3.17 4.04
C LEU A 119 -3.78 4.09 2.97
N LEU A 120 -4.95 4.67 3.23
CA LEU A 120 -5.60 5.55 2.25
C LEU A 120 -5.17 7.02 2.37
N MET A 121 -4.42 7.37 3.42
CA MET A 121 -3.77 8.68 3.57
C MET A 121 -4.69 9.88 3.26
N GLN A 122 -5.90 9.88 3.85
CA GLN A 122 -6.90 10.95 3.70
C GLN A 122 -7.56 11.04 2.32
N GLU A 123 -7.58 9.96 1.56
CA GLU A 123 -8.27 9.91 0.28
C GLU A 123 -9.77 10.28 0.44
N PRO A 124 -10.33 11.13 -0.45
CA PRO A 124 -11.74 11.54 -0.36
C PRO A 124 -12.71 10.37 -0.45
N VAL A 125 -13.76 10.42 0.36
CA VAL A 125 -14.84 9.41 0.38
C VAL A 125 -15.90 9.78 -0.65
N ARG A 126 -16.21 8.86 -1.58
CA ARG A 126 -17.31 8.97 -2.56
C ARG A 126 -18.64 8.48 -1.98
N LYS A 127 -18.60 7.33 -1.33
CA LYS A 127 -19.77 6.71 -0.69
C LYS A 127 -19.42 6.32 0.73
N GLN A 128 -20.17 6.88 1.66
CA GLN A 128 -20.08 6.58 3.08
C GLN A 128 -20.51 5.13 3.37
N SER A 129 -20.30 4.72 4.60
CA SER A 129 -20.61 3.44 5.19
C SER A 129 -21.91 2.80 4.70
N VAL A 130 -21.79 1.67 4.01
CA VAL A 130 -22.90 0.86 3.54
C VAL A 130 -22.83 -0.50 4.25
N PRO A 131 -23.79 -0.84 5.12
CA PRO A 131 -23.82 -2.15 5.79
C PRO A 131 -24.20 -3.23 4.78
N GLY A 132 -23.57 -4.42 4.93
CA GLY A 132 -23.81 -5.56 4.07
C GLY A 132 -23.35 -6.87 4.70
N GLU A 133 -23.39 -7.93 3.90
CA GLU A 133 -22.87 -9.25 4.23
C GLU A 133 -21.85 -9.64 3.16
N LEU A 134 -20.58 -9.72 3.56
CA LEU A 134 -19.50 -10.15 2.71
C LEU A 134 -19.54 -11.67 2.54
N ARG A 135 -19.36 -12.13 1.30
CA ARG A 135 -19.11 -13.51 0.93
C ARG A 135 -17.84 -13.56 0.09
N MET A 136 -16.85 -14.23 0.60
CA MET A 136 -15.61 -14.50 -0.13
C MET A 136 -15.67 -15.95 -0.60
N GLY A 137 -15.56 -16.14 -1.93
CA GLY A 137 -15.41 -17.48 -2.52
C GLY A 137 -14.11 -18.10 -2.00
N ALA A 138 -14.18 -19.31 -1.49
CA ALA A 138 -13.01 -20.12 -1.24
C ALA A 138 -12.67 -20.91 -2.50
N HIS A 139 -11.40 -21.22 -2.74
CA HIS A 139 -11.01 -22.33 -3.57
C HIS A 139 -11.77 -23.59 -3.10
N GLU A 140 -12.06 -24.52 -3.98
CA GLU A 140 -13.04 -25.62 -3.85
C GLU A 140 -13.04 -26.43 -2.54
N GLU A 141 -12.02 -26.28 -1.69
CA GLU A 141 -11.88 -27.03 -0.41
C GLU A 141 -12.14 -26.23 0.87
N GLN A 142 -12.35 -24.91 0.81
CA GLN A 142 -12.55 -24.07 2.00
C GLN A 142 -13.98 -23.54 2.07
N LYS A 143 -14.59 -23.59 3.27
CA LYS A 143 -15.90 -22.97 3.50
C LYS A 143 -15.84 -21.47 3.21
N PRO A 144 -16.80 -20.92 2.45
CA PRO A 144 -16.85 -19.49 2.18
C PRO A 144 -16.91 -18.69 3.48
N LEU A 145 -16.10 -17.66 3.59
CA LEU A 145 -16.22 -16.71 4.68
C LEU A 145 -17.48 -15.87 4.47
N ILE A 146 -18.42 -15.96 5.40
CA ILE A 146 -19.63 -15.15 5.39
C ILE A 146 -19.64 -14.34 6.69
N CYS A 147 -19.64 -13.02 6.60
CA CYS A 147 -19.70 -12.15 7.76
C CYS A 147 -20.36 -10.81 7.43
N LYS A 148 -20.94 -10.15 8.45
CA LYS A 148 -21.36 -8.76 8.30
C LYS A 148 -20.16 -7.88 7.97
N CYS A 149 -20.38 -6.86 7.17
CA CYS A 149 -19.35 -5.92 6.78
C CYS A 149 -19.92 -4.51 6.61
N GLU A 150 -19.03 -3.57 6.53
CA GLU A 150 -19.27 -2.19 6.09
C GLU A 150 -18.45 -1.94 4.84
N VAL A 151 -19.06 -1.35 3.81
CA VAL A 151 -18.39 -1.00 2.55
C VAL A 151 -18.33 0.51 2.41
N ARG A 152 -17.17 1.03 2.05
CA ARG A 152 -16.95 2.44 1.70
C ARG A 152 -16.29 2.54 0.34
N VAL A 153 -16.66 3.54 -0.43
CA VAL A 153 -16.01 3.83 -1.70
C VAL A 153 -15.25 5.14 -1.56
N TYR A 154 -13.97 5.08 -1.83
CA TYR A 154 -13.06 6.21 -1.86
C TYR A 154 -12.77 6.63 -3.31
N GLN A 155 -11.97 7.65 -3.51
CA GLN A 155 -11.67 8.16 -4.84
C GLN A 155 -11.00 7.11 -5.73
N SER A 156 -10.08 6.31 -5.20
CA SER A 156 -9.35 5.28 -5.96
C SER A 156 -9.58 3.85 -5.44
N THR A 157 -10.38 3.65 -4.39
CA THR A 157 -10.39 2.38 -3.65
C THR A 157 -11.79 2.05 -3.13
N VAL A 158 -12.16 0.77 -3.16
CA VAL A 158 -13.25 0.22 -2.36
C VAL A 158 -12.65 -0.41 -1.10
N ALA A 159 -13.12 0.02 0.07
CA ALA A 159 -12.74 -0.51 1.37
C ALA A 159 -13.87 -1.34 1.96
N ILE A 160 -13.61 -2.60 2.29
CA ILE A 160 -14.57 -3.47 2.94
C ILE A 160 -14.04 -3.79 4.33
N MET A 161 -14.84 -3.50 5.35
CA MET A 161 -14.54 -3.75 6.76
C MET A 161 -15.41 -4.89 7.28
N PRO A 162 -14.89 -6.12 7.33
CA PRO A 162 -15.60 -7.22 7.94
C PRO A 162 -15.79 -6.99 9.45
N GLU A 163 -16.92 -7.42 10.01
CA GLU A 163 -17.14 -7.41 11.46
C GLU A 163 -16.13 -8.30 12.20
N LYS A 164 -15.69 -9.39 11.53
CA LYS A 164 -14.62 -10.28 11.98
C LYS A 164 -13.57 -10.37 10.89
N GLY A 165 -12.32 -10.06 11.24
CA GLY A 165 -11.19 -10.10 10.30
C GLY A 165 -10.70 -8.73 9.88
N GLU A 166 -9.79 -8.75 8.94
CA GLU A 166 -9.08 -7.55 8.50
C GLU A 166 -9.81 -6.83 7.37
N PHE A 167 -9.58 -5.55 7.30
CA PHE A 167 -10.02 -4.68 6.22
C PHE A 167 -9.48 -5.16 4.87
N ILE A 168 -10.33 -5.12 3.86
CA ILE A 168 -10.00 -5.50 2.48
C ILE A 168 -9.94 -4.23 1.65
N ARG A 169 -8.78 -3.98 1.06
CA ARG A 169 -8.54 -2.88 0.13
C ARG A 169 -8.65 -3.38 -1.30
N LEU A 170 -9.49 -2.74 -2.10
CA LEU A 170 -9.68 -3.04 -3.52
C LEU A 170 -9.44 -1.77 -4.33
N PRO A 171 -8.23 -1.54 -4.85
CA PRO A 171 -7.99 -0.44 -5.78
C PRO A 171 -8.92 -0.55 -6.98
N LEU A 172 -9.55 0.56 -7.39
CA LEU A 172 -10.43 0.59 -8.57
C LEU A 172 -9.68 0.20 -9.85
N SER A 173 -8.37 0.48 -9.91
CA SER A 173 -7.45 0.06 -10.97
C SER A 173 -7.34 -1.47 -11.12
N ASN A 174 -7.60 -2.23 -10.05
CA ASN A 174 -7.55 -3.69 -10.04
C ASN A 174 -8.90 -4.36 -10.31
N LEU A 175 -9.95 -3.56 -10.52
CA LEU A 175 -11.28 -4.09 -10.79
C LEU A 175 -11.50 -4.29 -12.29
N ALA A 176 -11.97 -5.48 -12.65
CA ALA A 176 -12.50 -5.76 -13.99
C ALA A 176 -13.93 -5.21 -14.15
N GLY A 177 -14.69 -5.13 -13.06
CA GLY A 177 -16.04 -4.58 -13.06
C GLY A 177 -16.87 -4.96 -11.84
N VAL A 178 -18.09 -4.43 -11.84
CA VAL A 178 -19.11 -4.73 -10.83
C VAL A 178 -20.41 -5.14 -11.50
N SER A 179 -21.04 -6.18 -10.98
CA SER A 179 -22.34 -6.67 -11.46
C SER A 179 -23.29 -6.91 -10.30
N VAL A 180 -24.59 -6.92 -10.60
CA VAL A 180 -25.64 -7.25 -9.64
C VAL A 180 -26.23 -8.61 -10.03
N GLU A 181 -26.17 -9.55 -9.10
CA GLU A 181 -26.73 -10.88 -9.25
C GLU A 181 -27.48 -11.27 -7.97
N LYS A 182 -28.74 -11.71 -8.11
CA LYS A 182 -29.55 -12.21 -6.98
C LYS A 182 -29.54 -11.26 -5.75
N PHE A 183 -29.74 -9.96 -5.99
CA PHE A 183 -29.74 -8.91 -4.94
C PHE A 183 -28.40 -8.75 -4.19
N SER A 184 -27.32 -9.16 -4.81
CA SER A 184 -25.96 -9.02 -4.28
C SER A 184 -25.09 -8.33 -5.29
N LEU A 185 -24.14 -7.53 -4.81
CA LEU A 185 -23.12 -6.88 -5.61
C LEU A 185 -21.91 -7.80 -5.73
N THR A 186 -21.55 -8.19 -6.94
CA THR A 186 -20.33 -8.95 -7.23
C THR A 186 -19.28 -7.99 -7.74
N ILE A 187 -18.15 -7.93 -7.05
CA ILE A 187 -16.96 -7.13 -7.42
C ILE A 187 -15.92 -8.11 -7.96
N ARG A 188 -15.61 -7.99 -9.24
CA ARG A 188 -14.66 -8.86 -9.95
C ARG A 188 -13.33 -8.14 -10.14
N LYS A 189 -12.24 -8.82 -9.79
CA LYS A 189 -10.87 -8.31 -10.00
C LYS A 189 -10.32 -8.79 -11.37
N GLU A 190 -9.26 -8.14 -11.82
CA GLU A 190 -8.59 -8.48 -13.08
C GLU A 190 -7.92 -9.86 -13.07
N ASP A 191 -7.49 -10.33 -11.89
CA ASP A 191 -6.95 -11.67 -11.70
C ASP A 191 -8.02 -12.79 -11.77
N GLY A 192 -9.28 -12.43 -12.08
CA GLY A 192 -10.42 -13.33 -12.16
C GLY A 192 -11.07 -13.63 -10.80
N SER A 193 -10.43 -13.31 -9.70
CA SER A 193 -11.04 -13.47 -8.38
C SER A 193 -12.18 -12.48 -8.16
N PHE A 194 -13.12 -12.85 -7.31
CA PHE A 194 -14.26 -12.00 -7.00
C PHE A 194 -14.68 -12.11 -5.54
N LEU A 195 -15.41 -11.11 -5.10
CA LEU A 195 -16.11 -11.13 -3.83
C LEU A 195 -17.53 -10.61 -4.03
N THR A 196 -18.43 -11.03 -3.15
CA THR A 196 -19.84 -10.67 -3.24
C THR A 196 -20.28 -10.01 -1.93
N VAL A 197 -21.03 -8.91 -2.05
CA VAL A 197 -21.65 -8.24 -0.91
C VAL A 197 -23.18 -8.30 -1.07
N GLY A 198 -23.80 -9.01 -0.16
CA GLY A 198 -25.26 -9.16 -0.10
C GLY A 198 -25.89 -8.30 0.99
N LYS A 199 -27.22 -8.43 1.12
CA LYS A 199 -28.05 -7.75 2.14
C LYS A 199 -27.91 -6.22 2.14
N LEU A 200 -27.66 -5.63 0.96
CA LEU A 200 -27.47 -4.18 0.79
C LEU A 200 -28.80 -3.41 0.74
N GLY A 201 -29.93 -4.10 0.48
CA GLY A 201 -31.24 -3.46 0.38
C GLY A 201 -31.27 -2.29 -0.61
N ARG A 202 -31.77 -1.14 -0.17
CA ARG A 202 -31.82 0.09 -1.00
C ARG A 202 -30.47 0.68 -1.36
N GLU A 203 -29.41 0.27 -0.68
CA GLU A 203 -28.04 0.77 -0.93
C GLU A 203 -27.33 0.04 -2.08
N LEU A 204 -27.92 -1.03 -2.62
CA LEU A 204 -27.33 -1.85 -3.68
C LEU A 204 -26.98 -1.03 -4.93
N GLU A 205 -27.95 -0.33 -5.51
CA GLU A 205 -27.73 0.47 -6.71
C GLU A 205 -26.88 1.73 -6.44
N PRO A 206 -27.05 2.50 -5.35
CA PRO A 206 -26.15 3.58 -4.99
C PRO A 206 -24.70 3.13 -4.82
N LEU A 207 -24.45 1.96 -4.20
CA LEU A 207 -23.09 1.42 -4.04
C LEU A 207 -22.49 0.99 -5.38
N ARG A 208 -23.25 0.23 -6.19
CA ARG A 208 -22.84 -0.16 -7.54
C ARG A 208 -22.45 1.04 -8.38
N LYS A 209 -23.32 2.06 -8.36
CA LYS A 209 -23.09 3.32 -9.08
C LYS A 209 -21.83 4.04 -8.62
N ALA A 210 -21.62 4.16 -7.31
CA ALA A 210 -20.44 4.84 -6.77
C ALA A 210 -19.12 4.17 -7.21
N ILE A 211 -19.09 2.83 -7.30
CA ILE A 211 -17.92 2.08 -7.78
C ILE A 211 -17.76 2.28 -9.29
N ALA A 212 -18.84 2.12 -10.06
CA ALA A 212 -18.82 2.27 -11.52
C ALA A 212 -18.41 3.69 -11.95
N ASP A 213 -18.96 4.72 -11.28
CA ASP A 213 -18.61 6.12 -11.53
C ASP A 213 -17.12 6.37 -11.22
N GLY A 214 -16.59 5.78 -10.11
CA GLY A 214 -15.18 5.88 -9.77
C GLY A 214 -14.27 5.27 -10.83
N MET A 215 -14.61 4.10 -11.35
CA MET A 215 -13.87 3.44 -12.44
C MET A 215 -13.95 4.27 -13.74
N ALA A 216 -15.13 4.79 -14.08
CA ALA A 216 -15.33 5.62 -15.27
C ALA A 216 -14.52 6.92 -15.20
N GLU A 217 -14.50 7.58 -14.03
CA GLU A 217 -13.72 8.80 -13.83
C GLU A 217 -12.20 8.55 -13.95
N GLN A 218 -11.69 7.43 -13.43
CA GLN A 218 -10.30 7.06 -13.64
C GLN A 218 -9.99 6.89 -15.14
N THR A 219 -10.86 6.22 -15.87
CA THR A 219 -10.73 6.06 -17.33
C THR A 219 -10.74 7.41 -18.05
N LEU A 220 -11.62 8.34 -17.66
CA LEU A 220 -11.67 9.67 -18.24
C LEU A 220 -10.40 10.48 -17.96
N ARG A 221 -9.83 10.36 -16.75
CA ARG A 221 -8.55 11.01 -16.43
C ARG A 221 -7.40 10.49 -17.29
N ILE A 222 -7.33 9.17 -17.48
CA ILE A 222 -6.33 8.57 -18.36
C ILE A 222 -6.49 9.05 -19.80
N LYS A 223 -7.72 9.10 -20.34
CA LYS A 223 -7.97 9.63 -21.69
C LYS A 223 -7.51 11.08 -21.82
N ALA A 224 -7.81 11.92 -20.83
CA ALA A 224 -7.35 13.30 -20.82
C ALA A 224 -5.81 13.38 -20.79
N LEU A 225 -5.15 12.58 -19.92
CA LEU A 225 -3.68 12.52 -19.85
C LEU A 225 -3.04 12.08 -21.17
N LEU A 226 -3.59 11.05 -21.81
CA LEU A 226 -3.09 10.59 -23.11
C LEU A 226 -3.28 11.63 -24.21
N LYS A 227 -4.40 12.36 -24.17
CA LYS A 227 -4.64 13.49 -25.11
C LYS A 227 -3.69 14.65 -24.86
N ASP A 228 -3.38 14.95 -23.60
CA ASP A 228 -2.41 15.99 -23.23
C ASP A 228 -0.98 15.57 -23.62
N LEU A 229 -0.67 14.27 -23.51
CA LEU A 229 0.64 13.71 -23.89
C LEU A 229 0.86 13.71 -25.41
N VAL A 230 -0.16 13.25 -26.18
CA VAL A 230 -0.12 13.14 -27.63
C VAL A 230 -1.37 13.83 -28.20
N PRO A 231 -1.34 15.18 -28.38
CA PRO A 231 -2.50 15.95 -28.83
C PRO A 231 -3.09 15.51 -30.17
N GLU A 232 -2.25 14.99 -31.05
CA GLU A 232 -2.66 14.53 -32.39
C GLU A 232 -3.14 13.06 -32.44
N ALA A 233 -3.12 12.37 -31.29
CA ALA A 233 -3.55 10.97 -31.24
C ALA A 233 -5.01 10.78 -31.65
N ASP A 234 -5.24 9.72 -32.44
CA ASP A 234 -6.62 9.32 -32.82
C ASP A 234 -7.44 8.99 -31.58
N PRO A 235 -8.68 9.51 -31.47
CA PRO A 235 -9.57 9.21 -30.37
C PRO A 235 -9.82 7.72 -30.13
N ILE A 236 -9.83 6.89 -31.19
CA ILE A 236 -10.00 5.43 -31.10
C ILE A 236 -8.77 4.81 -30.43
N ASN A 237 -7.57 5.28 -30.76
CA ASN A 237 -6.33 4.83 -30.13
C ASN A 237 -6.29 5.18 -28.65
N ILE A 238 -6.71 6.40 -28.30
CA ILE A 238 -6.85 6.82 -26.89
C ILE A 238 -7.87 5.94 -26.15
N GLU A 239 -9.02 5.65 -26.77
CA GLU A 239 -10.04 4.77 -26.20
C GLU A 239 -9.47 3.37 -25.92
N ASN A 240 -8.78 2.77 -26.90
CA ASN A 240 -8.18 1.45 -26.75
C ASN A 240 -7.08 1.43 -25.70
N ALA A 241 -6.20 2.43 -25.68
CA ALA A 241 -5.14 2.57 -24.68
C ALA A 241 -5.70 2.75 -23.27
N SER A 242 -6.79 3.52 -23.10
CA SER A 242 -7.42 3.76 -21.79
C SER A 242 -8.01 2.52 -21.13
N ARG A 243 -8.23 1.44 -21.90
CA ARG A 243 -8.65 0.13 -21.38
C ARG A 243 -7.48 -0.67 -20.81
N LEU A 244 -6.29 -0.46 -21.34
CA LEU A 244 -5.06 -1.12 -20.91
C LEU A 244 -4.38 -0.36 -19.78
N ILE A 245 -4.26 0.97 -19.93
CA ILE A 245 -3.62 1.83 -18.97
C ILE A 245 -4.63 2.20 -17.89
N LYS A 246 -4.34 1.84 -16.68
CA LYS A 246 -5.16 2.22 -15.51
C LYS A 246 -4.36 3.14 -14.60
N GLU A 247 -5.06 4.08 -14.01
CA GLU A 247 -4.46 5.01 -13.06
C GLU A 247 -3.83 4.23 -11.88
N GLY A 248 -2.55 4.47 -11.61
CA GLY A 248 -1.81 3.74 -10.57
C GLY A 248 -1.06 2.50 -11.07
N LYS A 249 -1.24 2.07 -12.33
CA LYS A 249 -0.53 0.94 -12.94
C LYS A 249 0.48 1.39 -13.97
N ALA A 250 1.67 0.82 -13.89
CA ALA A 250 2.69 1.01 -14.91
C ALA A 250 2.50 0.00 -16.04
N VAL A 251 2.55 0.48 -17.28
CA VAL A 251 2.44 -0.31 -18.50
C VAL A 251 3.73 -0.25 -19.28
N ASN A 252 3.98 -1.26 -20.12
CA ASN A 252 5.14 -1.27 -21.00
C ASN A 252 5.04 -0.10 -21.99
N LEU A 253 6.12 0.68 -22.10
CA LEU A 253 6.17 1.89 -22.91
C LEU A 253 6.10 1.58 -24.43
N VAL A 254 6.67 0.46 -24.87
CA VAL A 254 6.55 -0.01 -26.26
C VAL A 254 5.09 -0.31 -26.61
N LEU A 255 4.40 -1.01 -25.69
CA LEU A 255 2.99 -1.34 -25.90
C LEU A 255 2.12 -0.09 -25.94
N LEU A 256 2.42 0.90 -25.06
CA LEU A 256 1.75 2.19 -25.11
C LEU A 256 1.95 2.88 -26.44
N ASP A 257 3.19 2.89 -26.97
CA ASP A 257 3.53 3.55 -28.22
C ASP A 257 2.89 2.83 -29.44
N GLN A 258 2.73 1.51 -29.38
CA GLN A 258 1.97 0.75 -30.38
C GLN A 258 0.48 1.13 -30.42
N LEU A 259 -0.13 1.39 -29.26
CA LEU A 259 -1.53 1.78 -29.16
C LEU A 259 -1.75 3.27 -29.45
N VAL A 260 -0.84 4.12 -29.02
CA VAL A 260 -0.86 5.57 -29.22
C VAL A 260 0.48 5.99 -29.80
N PRO A 261 0.65 5.93 -31.14
CA PRO A 261 1.91 6.26 -31.78
C PRO A 261 2.42 7.65 -31.41
N GLY A 262 3.70 7.75 -31.08
CA GLY A 262 4.35 8.98 -30.64
C GLY A 262 4.33 9.20 -29.11
N SER A 263 3.70 8.31 -28.36
CA SER A 263 3.66 8.43 -26.89
C SER A 263 5.04 8.27 -26.25
N TRP A 264 5.89 7.42 -26.82
CA TRP A 264 7.27 7.28 -26.33
C TRP A 264 8.05 8.58 -26.47
N MET A 265 8.08 9.16 -27.65
CA MET A 265 8.77 10.43 -27.92
C MET A 265 8.20 11.59 -27.07
N ALA A 266 6.88 11.61 -26.93
CA ALA A 266 6.20 12.61 -26.10
C ALA A 266 6.57 12.46 -24.60
N MET A 267 6.73 11.23 -24.12
CA MET A 267 7.19 10.95 -22.75
C MET A 267 8.64 11.38 -22.56
N GLU A 268 9.54 11.06 -23.48
CA GLU A 268 10.95 11.50 -23.42
C GLU A 268 11.03 13.02 -23.36
N LYS A 269 10.29 13.73 -24.22
CA LYS A 269 10.23 15.20 -24.21
C LYS A 269 9.69 15.76 -22.86
N ARG A 270 8.74 15.07 -22.25
CA ARG A 270 8.21 15.49 -20.95
C ARG A 270 9.23 15.30 -19.82
N LEU A 271 10.01 14.23 -19.87
CA LEU A 271 11.11 13.99 -18.94
C LEU A 271 12.23 15.03 -19.10
N GLU A 272 12.55 15.41 -20.33
CA GLU A 272 13.50 16.50 -20.61
C GLU A 272 13.00 17.83 -20.02
N GLY A 273 11.72 18.14 -20.21
CA GLY A 273 11.09 19.34 -19.64
C GLY A 273 11.00 19.36 -18.12
N ALA A 274 11.13 18.18 -17.47
CA ALA A 274 11.16 18.02 -16.02
C ALA A 274 12.60 17.89 -15.45
N ASP A 275 13.63 18.22 -16.24
CA ASP A 275 15.06 18.09 -15.91
C ASP A 275 15.49 16.65 -15.53
N LEU A 276 14.79 15.65 -16.06
CA LEU A 276 15.09 14.22 -15.87
C LEU A 276 15.72 13.56 -17.11
N GLY A 277 15.97 14.31 -18.16
CA GLY A 277 16.53 13.81 -19.42
C GLY A 277 17.85 13.05 -19.23
N PRO A 278 18.88 13.64 -18.60
CA PRO A 278 20.16 12.96 -18.36
C PRO A 278 20.02 11.67 -17.56
N GLN A 279 19.17 11.67 -16.51
CA GLN A 279 18.91 10.50 -15.68
C GLN A 279 18.26 9.38 -16.49
N TYR A 280 17.23 9.70 -17.25
CA TYR A 280 16.55 8.74 -18.12
C TYR A 280 17.49 8.14 -19.16
N GLN A 281 18.31 8.97 -19.83
CA GLN A 281 19.26 8.51 -20.83
C GLN A 281 20.29 7.54 -20.23
N LEU A 282 20.87 7.85 -19.07
CA LEU A 282 21.79 6.94 -18.39
C LEU A 282 21.10 5.63 -18.01
N LEU A 283 19.95 5.70 -17.36
CA LEU A 283 19.25 4.48 -16.89
C LEU A 283 18.88 3.57 -18.07
N THR A 284 18.38 4.12 -19.18
CA THR A 284 18.03 3.34 -20.36
C THR A 284 19.24 2.80 -21.12
N SER A 285 20.40 3.47 -21.05
CA SER A 285 21.66 2.94 -21.62
C SER A 285 22.21 1.73 -20.86
N LEU A 286 21.89 1.61 -19.57
CA LEU A 286 22.30 0.49 -18.71
C LEU A 286 21.23 -0.63 -18.66
N GLY A 287 20.07 -0.39 -19.24
CA GLY A 287 18.90 -1.23 -19.09
C GLY A 287 18.37 -1.81 -20.39
N ILE A 288 17.24 -2.52 -20.27
CA ILE A 288 16.46 -2.98 -21.42
C ILE A 288 15.38 -1.92 -21.68
N LYS A 289 15.68 -1.01 -22.63
CA LYS A 289 14.81 0.11 -22.97
C LYS A 289 13.38 -0.35 -23.31
N GLU A 290 13.25 -1.47 -24.02
CA GLU A 290 12.00 -2.06 -24.46
C GLU A 290 11.16 -2.65 -23.31
N LYS A 291 11.77 -2.88 -22.15
CA LYS A 291 11.10 -3.33 -20.93
C LYS A 291 10.76 -2.19 -19.97
N THR A 292 11.09 -0.95 -20.34
CA THR A 292 10.72 0.23 -19.55
C THR A 292 9.20 0.30 -19.42
N ARG A 293 8.74 0.55 -18.19
CA ARG A 293 7.32 0.77 -17.91
C ARG A 293 7.09 2.20 -17.44
N VAL A 294 5.97 2.74 -17.82
CA VAL A 294 5.50 4.07 -17.41
C VAL A 294 4.15 3.94 -16.72
N GLY A 295 4.01 4.62 -15.61
CA GLY A 295 2.74 4.75 -14.92
C GLY A 295 2.39 6.22 -14.76
N ILE A 296 1.08 6.49 -14.74
CA ILE A 296 0.56 7.86 -14.66
C ILE A 296 -0.58 7.86 -13.66
N LYS A 297 -0.58 8.88 -12.79
CA LYS A 297 -1.67 9.14 -11.85
C LYS A 297 -1.97 10.62 -11.83
N ARG A 298 -3.23 10.99 -12.02
CA ARG A 298 -3.70 12.37 -11.90
C ARG A 298 -4.37 12.57 -10.56
N THR A 299 -3.79 13.40 -9.71
CA THR A 299 -4.36 13.73 -8.41
C THR A 299 -4.98 15.13 -8.48
N ARG A 300 -6.16 15.25 -7.90
CA ARG A 300 -6.84 16.54 -7.77
C ARG A 300 -6.81 16.96 -6.31
N SER A 301 -6.25 18.11 -6.02
CA SER A 301 -6.24 18.76 -4.70
C SER A 301 -7.04 20.07 -4.74
N GLU A 302 -7.17 20.77 -3.61
CA GLU A 302 -7.73 22.12 -3.54
C GLU A 302 -6.86 23.13 -4.30
N GLU A 303 -5.56 22.85 -4.45
CA GLU A 303 -4.58 23.71 -5.11
C GLU A 303 -4.54 23.50 -6.63
N GLY A 304 -5.19 22.45 -7.15
CA GLY A 304 -5.20 22.16 -8.58
C GLY A 304 -5.13 20.69 -8.93
N THR A 305 -4.72 20.44 -10.17
CA THR A 305 -4.53 19.08 -10.70
C THR A 305 -3.05 18.84 -10.93
N THR A 306 -2.51 17.80 -10.31
CA THR A 306 -1.09 17.41 -10.42
C THR A 306 -0.97 16.06 -11.08
N ASP A 307 -0.10 15.94 -12.08
CA ASP A 307 0.24 14.70 -12.74
C ASP A 307 1.47 14.08 -12.08
N TYR A 308 1.32 12.88 -11.58
CA TYR A 308 2.40 12.07 -11.05
C TYR A 308 2.74 10.99 -12.07
N ILE A 309 3.94 11.07 -12.64
CA ILE A 309 4.46 10.12 -13.64
C ILE A 309 5.64 9.40 -13.03
N TRP A 310 5.68 8.09 -13.23
CA TRP A 310 6.82 7.29 -12.79
C TRP A 310 7.27 6.31 -13.86
N LEU A 311 8.52 5.94 -13.77
CA LEU A 311 9.18 4.99 -14.67
C LEU A 311 9.78 3.85 -13.87
N PHE A 312 9.75 2.66 -14.44
CA PHE A 312 10.57 1.52 -14.04
C PHE A 312 11.50 1.18 -15.19
N VAL A 313 12.80 1.27 -14.96
CA VAL A 313 13.82 0.90 -15.94
C VAL A 313 14.58 -0.31 -15.39
N PRO A 314 14.44 -1.51 -16.00
CA PRO A 314 15.23 -2.66 -15.61
C PRO A 314 16.70 -2.46 -16.03
N ILE A 315 17.62 -2.53 -15.08
CA ILE A 315 19.06 -2.34 -15.27
C ILE A 315 19.72 -3.72 -15.35
N THR A 316 20.21 -4.08 -16.51
CA THR A 316 20.81 -5.37 -16.81
C THR A 316 22.33 -5.31 -17.04
N SER A 317 22.89 -4.11 -17.11
CA SER A 317 24.32 -3.88 -17.16
C SER A 317 24.77 -2.81 -16.15
N THR A 318 26.04 -2.82 -15.81
CA THR A 318 26.68 -1.75 -15.03
C THR A 318 27.55 -0.90 -15.95
N SER A 319 27.96 0.28 -15.50
CA SER A 319 28.87 1.16 -16.24
C SER A 319 30.24 0.51 -16.57
N SER A 320 30.63 -0.52 -15.82
CA SER A 320 31.83 -1.32 -16.09
C SER A 320 31.58 -2.47 -17.07
N GLY A 321 30.43 -2.58 -17.69
CA GLY A 321 30.07 -3.65 -18.63
C GLY A 321 29.76 -5.00 -17.96
N LYS A 322 29.70 -5.06 -16.62
CA LYS A 322 29.26 -6.27 -15.91
C LYS A 322 27.75 -6.36 -15.92
N ALA A 323 27.23 -7.58 -15.72
CA ALA A 323 25.80 -7.81 -15.57
C ALA A 323 25.19 -7.00 -14.41
N GLY A 324 24.07 -6.33 -14.67
CA GLY A 324 23.29 -5.57 -13.68
C GLY A 324 22.19 -6.43 -13.05
N ASN A 325 21.72 -6.03 -11.90
CA ASN A 325 20.64 -6.69 -11.15
C ASN A 325 19.80 -5.66 -10.41
N ALA A 326 19.19 -4.74 -11.16
CA ALA A 326 18.40 -3.69 -10.51
C ALA A 326 17.19 -3.26 -11.35
N ILE A 327 16.17 -2.72 -10.69
CA ILE A 327 15.12 -1.91 -11.27
C ILE A 327 15.32 -0.50 -10.73
N ALA A 328 15.50 0.46 -11.61
CA ALA A 328 15.45 1.87 -11.26
C ALA A 328 13.98 2.33 -11.27
N PHE A 329 13.57 2.96 -10.19
CA PHE A 329 12.30 3.65 -10.06
C PHE A 329 12.55 5.14 -10.00
N GLU A 330 12.06 5.84 -11.01
CA GLU A 330 12.12 7.29 -11.12
C GLU A 330 10.69 7.84 -11.08
N ALA A 331 10.49 8.94 -10.37
CA ALA A 331 9.18 9.58 -10.31
C ALA A 331 9.32 11.10 -10.43
N SER A 332 8.58 11.65 -11.38
CA SER A 332 8.39 13.09 -11.52
C SER A 332 7.21 13.52 -10.65
N SER A 333 7.42 14.44 -9.73
CA SER A 333 6.37 15.18 -9.05
C SER A 333 6.65 16.67 -9.19
N GLU A 334 5.61 17.49 -9.23
CA GLU A 334 5.75 18.94 -9.30
C GLU A 334 6.34 19.53 -8.01
N ASP A 335 6.29 18.79 -6.91
CA ASP A 335 6.92 19.18 -5.64
C ASP A 335 8.43 18.91 -5.71
N ASP A 336 9.23 19.94 -5.76
CA ASP A 336 10.69 19.93 -5.90
C ASP A 336 11.45 19.32 -4.71
N THR A 337 10.79 18.94 -3.66
CA THR A 337 11.42 18.43 -2.45
C THR A 337 11.82 16.97 -2.57
N GLY A 338 13.11 16.71 -2.68
CA GLY A 338 13.70 15.38 -2.49
C GLY A 338 13.59 14.44 -3.70
N ARG A 339 13.83 14.93 -4.91
CA ARG A 339 13.96 14.09 -6.11
C ARG A 339 15.07 13.06 -5.90
N ALA A 340 14.77 11.80 -6.11
CA ALA A 340 15.72 10.70 -6.02
C ALA A 340 15.30 9.52 -6.86
N THR A 341 16.27 8.84 -7.45
CA THR A 341 16.07 7.53 -8.09
C THR A 341 16.21 6.43 -7.06
N TYR A 342 15.26 5.50 -7.03
CA TYR A 342 15.25 4.35 -6.11
C TYR A 342 15.61 3.08 -6.85
N PHE A 343 16.41 2.22 -6.24
CA PHE A 343 16.89 1.01 -6.88
C PHE A 343 16.48 -0.23 -6.08
N PHE A 344 15.97 -1.24 -6.80
CA PHE A 344 15.51 -2.51 -6.23
C PHE A 344 16.15 -3.67 -6.97
N ARG A 345 16.53 -4.75 -6.28
CA ARG A 345 17.05 -5.95 -6.92
C ARG A 345 15.97 -6.64 -7.77
N ILE A 346 16.36 -7.14 -8.93
CA ILE A 346 15.53 -8.03 -9.74
C ILE A 346 15.51 -9.41 -9.06
N ALA A 347 16.69 -9.96 -8.81
CA ALA A 347 16.86 -11.26 -8.17
C ALA A 347 17.68 -11.18 -6.87
N PRO A 348 17.49 -12.09 -5.91
CA PRO A 348 18.38 -12.22 -4.76
C PRO A 348 19.84 -12.38 -5.22
N ARG A 349 20.79 -11.85 -4.44
CA ARG A 349 22.22 -11.85 -4.81
C ARG A 349 22.77 -13.23 -5.10
N GLU A 350 22.42 -14.22 -4.30
CA GLU A 350 22.91 -15.58 -4.47
C GLU A 350 22.39 -16.23 -5.75
N GLU A 351 21.13 -15.98 -6.07
CA GLU A 351 20.50 -16.45 -7.30
C GLU A 351 21.16 -15.78 -8.52
N PHE A 352 21.30 -14.45 -8.47
CA PHE A 352 21.95 -13.68 -9.53
C PHE A 352 23.42 -14.12 -9.77
N ARG A 353 24.18 -14.45 -8.71
CA ARG A 353 25.55 -14.95 -8.85
C ARG A 353 25.62 -16.33 -9.49
N ARG A 354 24.60 -17.17 -9.27
CA ARG A 354 24.53 -18.52 -9.87
C ARG A 354 24.13 -18.52 -11.33
N SER A 355 23.16 -17.68 -11.69
CA SER A 355 22.53 -17.70 -13.02
C SER A 355 23.05 -16.61 -13.96
N GLY A 356 23.67 -15.54 -13.45
CA GLY A 356 24.09 -14.36 -14.24
C GLY A 356 22.91 -13.58 -14.82
N ALA A 357 23.22 -12.60 -15.67
CA ALA A 357 22.21 -11.72 -16.28
C ALA A 357 21.37 -12.39 -17.37
N GLU A 358 21.81 -13.51 -17.91
CA GLU A 358 21.13 -14.24 -18.99
C GLU A 358 20.32 -15.43 -18.46
N GLY A 359 20.30 -15.64 -17.14
CA GLY A 359 19.64 -16.77 -16.51
C GLY A 359 18.15 -16.63 -16.32
N GLU A 360 17.51 -17.66 -15.77
CA GLU A 360 16.09 -17.71 -15.38
C GLU A 360 15.65 -16.55 -14.47
N SER A 361 16.59 -15.86 -13.81
CA SER A 361 16.35 -14.70 -12.94
C SER A 361 15.64 -13.55 -13.64
N PHE A 362 15.74 -13.44 -14.96
CA PHE A 362 15.05 -12.41 -15.76
C PHE A 362 13.78 -12.91 -16.46
N ALA A 363 13.50 -14.21 -16.40
CA ALA A 363 12.31 -14.79 -17.02
C ALA A 363 11.00 -14.21 -16.39
N ASP A 364 11.06 -13.85 -15.12
CA ASP A 364 9.93 -13.31 -14.35
C ASP A 364 9.95 -11.76 -14.21
N LEU A 365 10.74 -11.05 -15.03
CA LEU A 365 10.95 -9.61 -14.91
C LEU A 365 9.63 -8.82 -14.92
N ASP A 366 8.71 -9.18 -15.81
CA ASP A 366 7.41 -8.50 -15.90
C ASP A 366 6.61 -8.66 -14.59
N ARG A 367 6.62 -9.85 -13.99
CA ARG A 367 5.98 -10.12 -12.70
C ARG A 367 6.62 -9.34 -11.56
N ILE A 368 7.94 -9.19 -11.57
CA ILE A 368 8.68 -8.42 -10.56
C ILE A 368 8.33 -6.93 -10.67
N LEU A 369 8.24 -6.40 -11.89
CA LEU A 369 7.80 -5.03 -12.15
C LEU A 369 6.36 -4.80 -11.67
N ASP A 370 5.44 -5.73 -11.94
CA ASP A 370 4.06 -5.67 -11.47
C ASP A 370 3.97 -5.68 -9.93
N ARG A 371 4.73 -6.54 -9.25
CA ARG A 371 4.79 -6.57 -7.78
C ARG A 371 5.38 -5.29 -7.21
N THR A 372 6.41 -4.74 -7.84
CA THR A 372 7.01 -3.46 -7.44
C THR A 372 5.99 -2.33 -7.55
N ASN A 373 5.25 -2.27 -8.65
CA ASN A 373 4.19 -1.29 -8.83
C ASN A 373 3.05 -1.47 -7.81
N ALA A 374 2.60 -2.69 -7.58
CA ALA A 374 1.55 -3.00 -6.60
C ALA A 374 1.93 -2.58 -5.17
N ALA A 375 3.19 -2.78 -4.79
CA ALA A 375 3.69 -2.32 -3.49
C ALA A 375 3.64 -0.79 -3.37
N LEU A 376 4.07 -0.06 -4.39
CA LEU A 376 4.01 1.40 -4.42
C LEU A 376 2.57 1.93 -4.42
N GLU A 377 1.67 1.31 -5.18
CA GLU A 377 0.25 1.64 -5.17
C GLU A 377 -0.38 1.42 -3.79
N ALA A 378 -0.01 0.33 -3.10
CA ALA A 378 -0.53 0.00 -1.77
C ALA A 378 -0.19 1.06 -0.71
N ILE A 379 0.91 1.76 -0.85
CA ILE A 379 1.35 2.88 0.01
C ILE A 379 1.11 4.25 -0.63
N ASN A 380 0.26 4.30 -1.65
CA ASN A 380 -0.06 5.51 -2.40
C ASN A 380 1.19 6.27 -2.88
N PHE A 381 2.20 5.52 -3.36
CA PHE A 381 3.50 6.03 -3.84
C PHE A 381 4.31 6.81 -2.79
N ARG A 382 4.02 6.65 -1.49
CA ARG A 382 4.88 7.16 -0.41
C ARG A 382 6.16 6.33 -0.38
N ARG A 383 7.30 7.01 -0.32
CA ARG A 383 8.62 6.38 -0.46
C ARG A 383 9.29 6.11 0.88
N GLU A 384 8.91 6.85 1.91
CA GLU A 384 9.47 6.72 3.26
C GLU A 384 9.42 5.27 3.81
N PRO A 385 8.32 4.51 3.65
CA PRO A 385 8.28 3.13 4.14
C PRO A 385 9.32 2.22 3.50
N ILE A 386 9.86 2.60 2.33
CA ILE A 386 10.83 1.77 1.60
C ILE A 386 12.24 1.96 2.17
N TYR A 387 12.67 3.19 2.41
CA TYR A 387 14.05 3.51 2.75
C TYR A 387 14.32 3.84 4.22
N LEU A 388 13.27 4.11 5.01
CA LEU A 388 13.46 4.38 6.43
C LEU A 388 14.06 3.17 7.15
N GLU A 389 15.01 3.42 8.02
CA GLU A 389 15.55 2.40 8.92
C GLU A 389 14.44 1.83 9.82
N GLU A 390 14.56 0.55 10.16
CA GLU A 390 13.54 -0.13 10.95
C GLU A 390 13.27 0.55 12.28
N GLY A 391 14.32 1.02 12.96
CA GLY A 391 14.20 1.77 14.22
C GLY A 391 13.35 3.03 14.09
N LYS A 392 13.45 3.76 12.98
CA LYS A 392 12.65 4.97 12.74
C LYS A 392 11.15 4.65 12.53
N LEU A 393 10.81 3.48 12.03
CA LEU A 393 9.41 3.06 11.86
C LEU A 393 8.67 2.92 13.20
N TYR A 394 9.40 2.76 14.30
CA TYR A 394 8.83 2.67 15.67
C TYR A 394 8.64 4.02 16.34
N THR A 395 9.08 5.12 15.73
CA THR A 395 8.80 6.45 16.25
C THR A 395 7.35 6.87 15.99
N PRO A 396 6.76 7.73 16.82
CA PRO A 396 5.37 8.19 16.62
C PRO A 396 5.11 8.80 15.25
N GLU A 397 6.08 9.51 14.69
CA GLU A 397 6.01 10.18 13.38
C GLU A 397 5.75 9.20 12.24
N TYR A 398 6.42 8.04 12.25
CA TYR A 398 6.36 7.04 11.20
C TYR A 398 5.53 5.80 11.56
N SER A 399 4.86 5.80 12.70
CA SER A 399 4.06 4.66 13.18
C SER A 399 3.01 4.17 12.17
N ARG A 400 2.46 5.07 11.34
CA ARG A 400 1.55 4.73 10.24
C ARG A 400 2.18 3.79 9.21
N TYR A 401 3.46 3.94 8.90
CA TYR A 401 4.17 3.11 7.93
C TYR A 401 4.49 1.73 8.48
N ARG A 402 4.73 1.61 9.78
CA ARG A 402 4.94 0.33 10.45
C ARG A 402 3.81 -0.65 10.17
N TYR A 403 2.57 -0.16 10.22
CA TYR A 403 1.42 -1.00 9.95
C TYR A 403 1.36 -1.45 8.48
N ALA A 404 1.62 -0.55 7.53
CA ALA A 404 1.70 -0.90 6.11
C ALA A 404 2.77 -1.99 5.88
N MET A 405 3.92 -1.89 6.53
CA MET A 405 4.98 -2.89 6.49
C MET A 405 4.51 -4.27 6.98
N MET A 406 3.69 -4.32 8.03
CA MET A 406 3.20 -5.61 8.54
C MET A 406 2.15 -6.24 7.65
N LYS A 407 1.30 -5.44 7.00
CA LYS A 407 0.08 -5.91 6.34
C LYS A 407 0.14 -5.97 4.82
N VAL A 408 1.12 -5.35 4.21
CA VAL A 408 1.32 -5.35 2.76
C VAL A 408 2.52 -6.25 2.43
N PRO A 409 2.30 -7.52 2.02
CA PRO A 409 3.40 -8.44 1.70
C PRO A 409 4.31 -7.93 0.59
N GLU A 410 3.71 -7.27 -0.42
CA GLU A 410 4.43 -6.69 -1.56
C GLU A 410 5.38 -5.57 -1.11
N LEU A 411 5.00 -4.79 -0.09
CA LEU A 411 5.86 -3.75 0.47
C LEU A 411 7.05 -4.35 1.23
N ARG A 412 6.85 -5.43 1.98
CA ARG A 412 7.95 -6.14 2.65
C ARG A 412 8.94 -6.69 1.65
N ASP A 413 8.44 -7.32 0.57
CA ASP A 413 9.26 -7.82 -0.52
C ASP A 413 10.03 -6.67 -1.21
N LEU A 414 9.35 -5.56 -1.50
CA LEU A 414 9.98 -4.38 -2.10
C LEU A 414 11.10 -3.82 -1.22
N ARG A 415 10.86 -3.72 0.08
CA ARG A 415 11.87 -3.27 1.04
C ARG A 415 13.06 -4.24 1.14
N ALA A 416 12.81 -5.55 1.14
CA ALA A 416 13.88 -6.55 1.14
C ALA A 416 14.76 -6.49 -0.12
N ARG A 417 14.18 -6.06 -1.24
CA ARG A 417 14.89 -5.86 -2.51
C ARG A 417 15.52 -4.47 -2.66
N PHE A 418 15.26 -3.56 -1.75
CA PHE A 418 15.76 -2.19 -1.82
C PHE A 418 17.30 -2.16 -1.72
N ILE A 419 17.97 -1.58 -2.73
CA ILE A 419 19.41 -1.43 -2.79
C ILE A 419 19.82 -0.08 -2.20
N GLY A 420 19.09 0.97 -2.55
CA GLY A 420 19.35 2.32 -2.12
C GLY A 420 18.64 3.36 -2.97
N ARG A 421 18.84 4.61 -2.61
CA ARG A 421 18.38 5.77 -3.37
C ARG A 421 19.57 6.67 -3.68
N VAL A 422 19.53 7.30 -4.85
CA VAL A 422 20.48 8.33 -5.25
C VAL A 422 19.70 9.63 -5.42
N ILE A 423 20.02 10.62 -4.61
CA ILE A 423 19.37 11.94 -4.65
C ILE A 423 19.83 12.66 -5.91
N HIS A 424 18.94 13.35 -6.61
CA HIS A 424 19.29 14.16 -7.75
C HIS A 424 20.14 15.35 -7.30
N SER A 425 21.35 15.37 -7.81
CA SER A 425 22.35 16.41 -7.64
C SER A 425 22.82 16.87 -9.01
N ASP A 426 24.04 17.39 -9.10
CA ASP A 426 24.69 17.56 -10.38
C ASP A 426 24.66 16.25 -11.20
N PRO A 427 24.33 16.28 -12.51
CA PRO A 427 24.16 15.07 -13.32
C PRO A 427 25.38 14.14 -13.34
N LEU A 428 26.60 14.68 -13.29
CA LEU A 428 27.83 13.88 -13.28
C LEU A 428 28.03 13.17 -11.92
N GLN A 429 27.79 13.89 -10.83
CA GLN A 429 27.85 13.30 -9.50
C GLN A 429 26.78 12.23 -9.33
N TRP A 430 25.54 12.51 -9.76
CA TRP A 430 24.47 11.55 -9.74
C TRP A 430 24.80 10.28 -10.53
N ALA A 431 25.36 10.42 -11.74
CA ALA A 431 25.78 9.28 -12.58
C ALA A 431 26.88 8.45 -11.91
N THR A 432 27.82 9.10 -11.23
CA THR A 432 28.86 8.43 -10.44
C THR A 432 28.25 7.63 -9.28
N ASP A 433 27.38 8.26 -8.50
CA ASP A 433 26.72 7.63 -7.35
C ASP A 433 25.84 6.42 -7.77
N VAL A 434 25.15 6.53 -8.91
CA VAL A 434 24.40 5.40 -9.52
C VAL A 434 25.34 4.27 -9.92
N SER A 435 26.44 4.59 -10.58
CA SER A 435 27.45 3.59 -11.00
C SER A 435 28.01 2.83 -9.80
N ASP A 436 28.39 3.55 -8.74
CA ASP A 436 28.91 2.99 -7.51
C ASP A 436 27.87 2.11 -6.80
N LEU A 437 26.59 2.57 -6.75
CA LEU A 437 25.49 1.80 -6.18
C LEU A 437 25.25 0.48 -6.91
N LEU A 438 25.22 0.52 -8.25
CA LEU A 438 25.00 -0.65 -9.09
C LEU A 438 26.17 -1.64 -9.01
N SER A 439 27.41 -1.12 -9.02
CA SER A 439 28.62 -1.92 -8.87
C SER A 439 28.68 -2.60 -7.50
N PHE A 440 28.34 -1.89 -6.43
CA PHE A 440 28.22 -2.47 -5.08
C PHE A 440 27.16 -3.57 -5.03
N ASN A 441 25.99 -3.36 -5.65
CA ASN A 441 24.90 -4.34 -5.63
C ASN A 441 25.32 -5.72 -6.16
N VAL A 442 26.13 -5.77 -7.22
CA VAL A 442 26.54 -7.02 -7.86
C VAL A 442 27.84 -7.60 -7.28
N SER A 443 28.72 -6.77 -6.69
CA SER A 443 30.04 -7.19 -6.20
C SER A 443 30.09 -7.48 -4.70
N ALA A 444 29.32 -6.80 -3.87
CA ALA A 444 29.36 -6.94 -2.42
C ALA A 444 28.91 -8.33 -1.97
N LYS A 445 29.56 -8.85 -0.92
CA LYS A 445 29.21 -10.13 -0.32
C LYS A 445 28.03 -10.02 0.62
N ASP A 446 27.88 -8.86 1.28
CA ASP A 446 26.89 -8.64 2.33
C ASP A 446 26.30 -7.21 2.23
N ASP A 447 25.05 -7.04 2.64
CA ASP A 447 24.38 -5.73 2.71
C ASP A 447 24.88 -4.88 3.87
N ASP A 448 25.31 -5.53 4.97
CA ASP A 448 25.81 -4.85 6.17
C ASP A 448 27.05 -4.00 5.93
N GLN A 449 27.86 -4.35 4.91
CA GLN A 449 29.05 -3.56 4.54
C GLN A 449 28.74 -2.13 4.06
N ARG A 450 27.50 -1.86 3.68
CA ARG A 450 27.09 -0.53 3.21
C ARG A 450 26.71 0.39 4.35
N TRP A 451 26.09 -0.15 5.38
CA TRP A 451 25.66 0.61 6.56
C TRP A 451 26.85 0.97 7.46
N ALA A 452 27.85 0.09 7.54
CA ALA A 452 29.08 0.34 8.30
C ALA A 452 29.94 1.51 7.78
N LYS A 453 29.78 1.90 6.50
CA LYS A 453 30.53 3.05 5.93
C LYS A 453 29.90 4.42 6.22
N LYS A 454 28.65 4.47 6.67
CA LYS A 454 27.91 5.74 6.91
C LYS A 454 27.92 6.25 8.35
N GLU A 455 28.46 5.48 9.28
CA GLU A 455 28.55 5.92 10.70
C GLU A 455 29.61 7.03 10.95
N GLY A 456 30.36 7.44 9.93
CA GLY A 456 31.42 8.44 10.04
C GLY A 456 31.15 9.81 9.41
N GLU A 457 30.01 10.03 8.73
CA GLU A 457 29.67 11.32 8.15
C GLU A 457 28.61 12.05 8.98
N PRO A 458 28.83 13.33 9.34
CA PRO A 458 27.83 14.09 10.06
C PRO A 458 26.60 14.32 9.19
N ASN A 459 25.43 14.10 9.76
CA ASN A 459 24.14 14.45 9.17
C ASN A 459 24.07 15.98 8.99
N GLU A 460 24.12 16.47 7.78
CA GLU A 460 23.57 17.77 7.38
C GLU A 460 22.13 17.62 6.83
#